data_3085774e522840274cf69db519256cf7
#
_entry.id   3085774e522840274cf69db519256cf7
#
_cell.length_a   1.000
_cell.length_b   1.000
_cell.length_c   1.000
_cell.angle_alpha   90.00
_cell.angle_beta   90.00
_cell.angle_gamma   90.00
#
_symmetry.space_group_name_H-M   'P 1'
#
loop_
_entity.id
_entity.type
_entity.pdbx_description
1 polymer ?
#
loop_
_entity_poly.entity_id
_entity_poly.type
_entity_poly.pdbx_seq_one_letter_code
_entity_poly.pdbx_strand_id
1 'polypeptide(L)'
;LVLTVFVALFGLHWLPAITIDGHTMRRVDILGDLRYPEPETAVADSDSIPLPPVIKPAFVDTCRAGMTCIEDYSDSTQRGMAPFYEALDRLSSSSSDSDADDKLVRIAVFGDSFIEADIMTADLREMFQKRFGGCGVGFVTITSMTSGYRPTVRHTFGGWSSHSVMDTVYFDRKKQGISGHYFIPRSGAYVELRGQNKYASLLDTCQQASIFFYNRDSVQLSARVNRGESRSYSLGASGHLQKIQVNGRIGSIRWSVDRADSTLFYGLAMDGKQGIILDNFSLRGSSGLSLRGIPRQMLRQFNEQRPYDLIILEYGLNVATERGRNYDNYQKGLLTAINHLKECFPQAGILLLSVGDRDYKTETGDLRTMPGVKNLIRYQQNIAAESGIAFWNMFEAMGG
;
A
#
# COMPACT_ATOMS: atom_id res chain seq x y z
N LEU A 1 -27.12 -31.66 19.29
CA LEU A 1 -26.67 -31.44 17.89
C LEU A 1 -25.19 -31.12 17.84
N VAL A 2 -24.69 -30.06 18.54
CA VAL A 2 -23.25 -29.65 18.49
C VAL A 2 -22.35 -30.80 18.98
N LEU A 3 -22.67 -31.42 20.12
CA LEU A 3 -21.90 -32.54 20.65
C LEU A 3 -21.90 -33.75 19.71
N THR A 4 -23.01 -34.03 19.05
CA THR A 4 -23.12 -35.13 18.07
C THR A 4 -22.24 -34.90 16.84
N VAL A 5 -22.21 -33.65 16.35
CA VAL A 5 -21.32 -33.25 15.22
C VAL A 5 -19.85 -33.36 15.62
N PHE A 6 -19.51 -32.92 16.84
CA PHE A 6 -18.12 -33.03 17.36
C PHE A 6 -17.63 -34.48 17.45
N VAL A 7 -18.51 -35.38 18.00
CA VAL A 7 -18.20 -36.83 18.11
C VAL A 7 -18.05 -37.45 16.71
N ALA A 8 -18.93 -37.07 15.77
CA ALA A 8 -18.85 -37.57 14.40
C ALA A 8 -17.54 -37.11 13.70
N LEU A 9 -17.18 -35.82 13.82
CA LEU A 9 -15.93 -35.29 13.28
C LEU A 9 -14.71 -35.94 13.93
N PHE A 10 -14.73 -36.15 15.24
CA PHE A 10 -13.66 -36.86 15.95
C PHE A 10 -13.54 -38.32 15.51
N GLY A 11 -14.67 -38.99 15.23
CA GLY A 11 -14.66 -40.33 14.63
C GLY A 11 -14.04 -40.35 13.24
N LEU A 12 -14.29 -39.32 12.40
CA LEU A 12 -13.68 -39.16 11.08
C LEU A 12 -12.16 -38.95 11.11
N HIS A 13 -11.64 -38.34 12.19
CA HIS A 13 -10.22 -38.13 12.40
C HIS A 13 -9.42 -39.46 12.48
N TRP A 14 -10.02 -40.51 13.02
CA TRP A 14 -9.37 -41.82 13.21
C TRP A 14 -9.56 -42.79 12.03
N LEU A 15 -10.33 -42.40 11.00
CA LEU A 15 -10.50 -43.26 9.83
C LEU A 15 -9.22 -43.30 8.99
N PRO A 16 -8.82 -44.51 8.53
CA PRO A 16 -7.70 -44.64 7.58
C PRO A 16 -8.06 -43.96 6.26
N ALA A 17 -7.03 -43.61 5.47
CA ALA A 17 -7.24 -43.09 4.14
C ALA A 17 -8.03 -44.08 3.28
N ILE A 18 -9.18 -43.68 2.76
CA ILE A 18 -10.08 -44.50 1.92
C ILE A 18 -9.81 -44.14 0.46
N THR A 19 -9.47 -45.12 -0.37
CA THR A 19 -9.27 -44.98 -1.81
C THR A 19 -10.44 -45.61 -2.55
N ILE A 20 -11.16 -44.85 -3.37
CA ILE A 20 -12.26 -45.33 -4.22
C ILE A 20 -11.92 -44.96 -5.65
N ASP A 21 -11.91 -45.95 -6.55
CA ASP A 21 -11.58 -45.80 -7.98
C ASP A 21 -10.28 -45.02 -8.28
N GLY A 22 -9.21 -45.32 -7.49
CA GLY A 22 -7.93 -44.67 -7.65
C GLY A 22 -7.81 -43.24 -7.06
N HIS A 23 -8.90 -42.70 -6.50
CA HIS A 23 -8.88 -41.42 -5.81
C HIS A 23 -8.86 -41.64 -4.28
N THR A 24 -7.82 -41.17 -3.63
CA THR A 24 -7.70 -41.21 -2.17
C THR A 24 -8.48 -40.04 -1.55
N MET A 25 -9.47 -40.35 -0.71
CA MET A 25 -10.25 -39.33 0.00
C MET A 25 -9.38 -38.60 1.02
N ARG A 26 -9.56 -37.31 1.14
CA ARG A 26 -8.82 -36.47 2.09
C ARG A 26 -9.10 -36.92 3.53
N ARG A 27 -8.04 -37.18 4.28
CA ARG A 27 -8.13 -37.45 5.71
C ARG A 27 -8.59 -36.19 6.47
N VAL A 28 -9.56 -36.34 7.36
CA VAL A 28 -10.01 -35.24 8.22
C VAL A 28 -9.10 -35.14 9.44
N ASP A 29 -8.27 -34.12 9.50
CA ASP A 29 -7.43 -33.81 10.67
C ASP A 29 -7.99 -32.57 11.40
N ILE A 30 -8.84 -32.80 12.42
CA ILE A 30 -9.45 -31.73 13.21
C ILE A 30 -8.48 -31.07 14.19
N LEU A 31 -7.33 -31.68 14.45
CA LEU A 31 -6.33 -31.17 15.38
C LEU A 31 -5.10 -30.60 14.63
N GLY A 32 -5.13 -30.57 13.31
CA GLY A 32 -4.03 -30.07 12.48
C GLY A 32 -3.61 -28.67 12.84
N ASP A 33 -4.60 -27.78 13.01
CA ASP A 33 -4.38 -26.36 13.35
C ASP A 33 -3.88 -26.12 14.79
N LEU A 34 -3.94 -27.14 15.65
CA LEU A 34 -3.46 -27.09 17.05
C LEU A 34 -2.07 -27.68 17.23
N ARG A 35 -1.50 -28.28 16.18
CA ARG A 35 -0.14 -28.81 16.21
C ARG A 35 0.82 -27.69 15.82
N TYR A 36 1.79 -27.42 16.69
CA TYR A 36 2.92 -26.61 16.28
C TYR A 36 3.63 -27.34 15.12
N PRO A 37 3.93 -26.66 14.00
CA PRO A 37 4.74 -27.26 12.95
C PRO A 37 6.07 -27.70 13.57
N GLU A 38 6.42 -28.97 13.38
CA GLU A 38 7.77 -29.43 13.72
C GLU A 38 8.78 -28.57 12.93
N PRO A 39 9.87 -28.12 13.57
CA PRO A 39 10.88 -27.35 12.85
C PRO A 39 11.34 -28.22 11.66
N GLU A 40 11.20 -27.69 10.45
CA GLU A 40 11.67 -28.36 9.23
C GLU A 40 13.13 -28.74 9.42
N THR A 41 13.41 -30.01 9.59
CA THR A 41 14.75 -30.55 9.35
C THR A 41 15.07 -30.20 7.91
N ALA A 42 16.01 -29.26 7.72
CA ALA A 42 16.43 -28.79 6.41
C ALA A 42 16.81 -30.00 5.55
N VAL A 43 15.87 -30.46 4.73
CA VAL A 43 16.18 -31.33 3.62
C VAL A 43 17.04 -30.49 2.70
N ALA A 44 18.32 -30.80 2.64
CA ALA A 44 19.24 -30.14 1.72
C ALA A 44 18.66 -30.30 0.30
N ASP A 45 18.10 -29.23 -0.22
CA ASP A 45 17.55 -29.16 -1.56
C ASP A 45 18.74 -29.21 -2.52
N SER A 46 19.03 -30.40 -3.06
CA SER A 46 20.22 -30.69 -3.91
C SER A 46 20.20 -29.87 -5.23
N ASP A 47 19.15 -29.12 -5.48
CA ASP A 47 18.95 -28.31 -6.69
C ASP A 47 19.06 -26.79 -6.47
N SER A 48 19.59 -26.35 -5.33
CA SER A 48 19.76 -24.93 -5.07
C SER A 48 20.88 -24.35 -5.93
N ILE A 49 20.52 -23.56 -6.95
CA ILE A 49 21.48 -22.66 -7.60
C ILE A 49 21.96 -21.69 -6.50
N PRO A 50 23.30 -21.54 -6.32
CA PRO A 50 23.81 -20.57 -5.36
C PRO A 50 23.27 -19.19 -5.73
N LEU A 51 22.43 -18.64 -4.87
CA LEU A 51 21.98 -17.25 -5.01
C LEU A 51 23.18 -16.33 -4.75
N PRO A 52 23.29 -15.22 -5.48
CA PRO A 52 24.36 -14.27 -5.22
C PRO A 52 24.36 -13.88 -3.74
N PRO A 53 25.54 -13.80 -3.09
CA PRO A 53 25.62 -13.40 -1.70
C PRO A 53 25.00 -12.02 -1.54
N VAL A 54 24.10 -11.87 -0.56
CA VAL A 54 23.61 -10.55 -0.17
C VAL A 54 24.79 -9.80 0.41
N ILE A 55 25.21 -8.72 -0.24
CA ILE A 55 26.21 -7.80 0.32
C ILE A 55 25.51 -7.03 1.44
N LYS A 56 25.50 -7.59 2.64
CA LYS A 56 25.03 -6.88 3.82
C LYS A 56 26.15 -5.95 4.30
N PRO A 57 25.95 -4.63 4.36
CA PRO A 57 26.77 -3.80 5.24
C PRO A 57 26.63 -4.35 6.67
N ALA A 58 27.67 -4.21 7.49
CA ALA A 58 27.63 -4.67 8.88
C ALA A 58 26.45 -4.00 9.61
N PHE A 59 25.37 -4.74 9.75
CA PHE A 59 24.14 -4.29 10.39
C PHE A 59 24.22 -4.63 11.86
N VAL A 60 24.08 -3.64 12.74
CA VAL A 60 23.97 -3.85 14.18
C VAL A 60 22.49 -3.97 14.51
N ASP A 61 22.07 -5.16 14.92
CA ASP A 61 20.71 -5.40 15.37
C ASP A 61 20.48 -4.69 16.71
N THR A 62 19.67 -3.64 16.67
CA THR A 62 19.26 -2.85 17.85
C THR A 62 17.83 -3.13 18.28
N CYS A 63 17.17 -4.12 17.69
CA CYS A 63 15.79 -4.46 17.99
C CYS A 63 15.64 -5.15 19.35
N ARG A 64 14.43 -5.05 19.88
CA ARG A 64 14.05 -5.86 21.04
C ARG A 64 13.98 -7.34 20.65
N ALA A 65 14.39 -8.20 21.56
CA ALA A 65 14.27 -9.65 21.35
C ALA A 65 12.85 -10.05 20.95
N GLY A 66 12.72 -10.89 19.92
CA GLY A 66 11.46 -11.36 19.37
C GLY A 66 10.80 -10.40 18.36
N MET A 67 11.48 -9.36 17.92
CA MET A 67 11.02 -8.46 16.85
C MET A 67 11.93 -8.57 15.62
N THR A 68 11.33 -8.58 14.44
CA THR A 68 12.08 -8.45 13.18
C THR A 68 12.47 -7.01 12.96
N CYS A 69 13.78 -6.77 12.80
CA CYS A 69 14.33 -5.43 12.61
C CYS A 69 14.05 -4.84 11.23
N ILE A 70 13.99 -3.50 11.16
CA ILE A 70 14.20 -2.79 9.92
C ILE A 70 15.72 -2.76 9.66
N GLU A 71 16.17 -3.34 8.55
CA GLU A 71 17.55 -3.30 8.08
C GLU A 71 17.74 -2.03 7.24
N ASP A 72 18.57 -1.11 7.66
CA ASP A 72 18.84 0.15 6.92
C ASP A 72 20.13 0.02 6.11
N TYR A 73 20.00 -0.01 4.79
CA TYR A 73 21.10 -0.14 3.83
C TYR A 73 21.53 1.20 3.21
N SER A 74 21.06 2.33 3.73
CA SER A 74 21.30 3.65 3.12
C SER A 74 22.78 3.99 3.00
N ASP A 75 23.53 3.82 4.08
CA ASP A 75 24.99 4.03 4.15
C ASP A 75 25.54 3.42 5.46
N SER A 76 26.83 3.68 5.74
CA SER A 76 27.50 3.21 6.97
C SER A 76 26.92 3.82 8.24
N THR A 77 26.19 4.93 8.17
CA THR A 77 25.53 5.58 9.31
C THR A 77 24.11 5.04 9.57
N GLN A 78 23.55 4.28 8.64
CA GLN A 78 22.21 3.68 8.71
C GLN A 78 21.11 4.71 9.01
N ARG A 79 21.16 5.87 8.34
CA ARG A 79 20.28 7.01 8.58
C ARG A 79 19.23 7.24 7.48
N GLY A 80 18.97 6.27 6.60
CA GLY A 80 17.98 6.39 5.52
C GLY A 80 16.55 6.61 6.00
N MET A 81 16.24 6.14 7.22
CA MET A 81 14.96 6.39 7.90
C MET A 81 14.98 7.62 8.81
N ALA A 82 16.12 8.28 9.00
CA ALA A 82 16.25 9.42 9.92
C ALA A 82 15.28 10.57 9.60
N PRO A 83 15.06 10.98 8.34
CA PRO A 83 14.11 12.05 8.03
C PRO A 83 12.69 11.76 8.57
N PHE A 84 12.25 10.51 8.46
CA PHE A 84 10.96 10.08 8.98
C PHE A 84 10.91 10.09 10.51
N TYR A 85 11.96 9.58 11.17
CA TYR A 85 12.03 9.59 12.65
C TYR A 85 12.10 11.01 13.20
N GLU A 86 12.88 11.88 12.59
CA GLU A 86 12.95 13.31 12.93
C GLU A 86 11.60 14.01 12.74
N ALA A 87 10.83 13.63 11.69
CA ALA A 87 9.48 14.13 11.49
C ALA A 87 8.52 13.66 12.61
N LEU A 88 8.62 12.40 13.04
CA LEU A 88 7.84 11.88 14.18
C LEU A 88 8.22 12.56 15.51
N ASP A 89 9.49 12.83 15.73
CA ASP A 89 9.97 13.52 16.93
C ASP A 89 9.45 14.96 16.99
N ARG A 90 9.36 15.66 15.86
CA ARG A 90 8.71 16.98 15.78
C ARG A 90 7.23 16.95 16.19
N LEU A 91 6.49 15.87 15.85
CA LEU A 91 5.10 15.71 16.32
C LEU A 91 5.01 15.49 17.82
N SER A 92 6.04 14.85 18.43
CA SER A 92 6.06 14.53 19.85
C SER A 92 6.54 15.72 20.70
N SER A 93 7.37 16.61 20.14
CA SER A 93 7.90 17.80 20.80
C SER A 93 6.94 18.98 20.62
N SER A 94 5.94 19.08 21.50
CA SER A 94 4.93 20.16 21.48
C SER A 94 5.53 21.51 21.82
N SER A 95 6.19 22.20 20.91
CA SER A 95 6.40 23.66 21.01
C SER A 95 5.25 24.38 20.31
N SER A 96 4.62 25.30 21.03
CA SER A 96 3.44 26.06 20.58
C SER A 96 3.69 27.00 19.40
N ASP A 97 4.94 27.15 18.94
CA ASP A 97 5.38 28.14 17.95
C ASP A 97 5.83 27.54 16.59
N SER A 98 5.65 26.24 16.36
CA SER A 98 6.01 25.64 15.06
C SER A 98 4.94 25.91 14.01
N ASP A 99 5.35 26.19 12.77
CA ASP A 99 4.47 26.32 11.60
C ASP A 99 3.57 25.09 11.42
N ALA A 100 2.37 25.31 10.85
CA ALA A 100 1.37 24.24 10.69
C ALA A 100 1.87 23.07 9.83
N ASP A 101 2.82 23.30 8.93
CA ASP A 101 3.43 22.25 8.09
C ASP A 101 4.43 21.37 8.87
N ASP A 102 5.05 21.90 9.92
CA ASP A 102 5.96 21.14 10.81
C ASP A 102 5.22 20.12 11.70
N LYS A 103 3.89 20.21 11.77
CA LYS A 103 3.04 19.33 12.59
C LYS A 103 2.39 18.20 11.79
N LEU A 104 2.80 17.99 10.56
CA LEU A 104 2.20 17.00 9.67
C LEU A 104 3.25 16.03 9.12
N VAL A 105 3.02 14.73 9.28
CA VAL A 105 3.87 13.67 8.72
C VAL A 105 3.04 12.83 7.76
N ARG A 106 3.53 12.65 6.53
CA ARG A 106 2.84 11.88 5.49
C ARG A 106 3.59 10.61 5.12
N ILE A 107 2.85 9.52 5.08
CA ILE A 107 3.32 8.20 4.70
C ILE A 107 2.59 7.79 3.41
N ALA A 108 3.34 7.46 2.35
CA ALA A 108 2.80 6.83 1.15
C ALA A 108 3.05 5.33 1.20
N VAL A 109 2.00 4.52 1.06
CA VAL A 109 2.14 3.06 0.93
C VAL A 109 1.75 2.66 -0.48
N PHE A 110 2.72 2.22 -1.25
CA PHE A 110 2.53 1.67 -2.58
C PHE A 110 2.56 0.14 -2.48
N GLY A 111 1.58 -0.52 -3.07
CA GLY A 111 1.52 -1.96 -3.05
C GLY A 111 0.55 -2.55 -4.06
N ASP A 112 0.36 -3.84 -3.95
CA ASP A 112 -0.53 -4.59 -4.82
C ASP A 112 -1.94 -4.79 -4.20
N SER A 113 -2.58 -5.93 -4.46
CA SER A 113 -3.90 -6.25 -3.90
C SER A 113 -3.89 -6.54 -2.40
N PHE A 114 -2.72 -6.75 -1.80
CA PHE A 114 -2.58 -7.01 -0.36
C PHE A 114 -2.85 -5.78 0.51
N ILE A 115 -2.67 -4.58 -0.04
CA ILE A 115 -3.05 -3.35 0.66
C ILE A 115 -4.36 -2.75 0.11
N GLU A 116 -4.99 -3.39 -0.91
CA GLU A 116 -6.24 -2.90 -1.49
C GLU A 116 -7.36 -2.90 -0.44
N ALA A 117 -8.30 -1.96 -0.57
CA ALA A 117 -9.37 -1.72 0.40
C ALA A 117 -8.87 -1.43 1.84
N ASP A 118 -7.64 -0.96 1.99
CA ASP A 118 -6.98 -0.69 3.28
C ASP A 118 -6.74 -1.93 4.17
N ILE A 119 -6.57 -3.14 3.59
CA ILE A 119 -6.43 -4.37 4.38
C ILE A 119 -5.30 -4.22 5.43
N MET A 120 -4.09 -3.89 5.06
CA MET A 120 -2.98 -3.65 5.99
C MET A 120 -2.93 -2.19 6.47
N THR A 121 -3.21 -1.27 5.56
CA THR A 121 -3.01 0.17 5.80
C THR A 121 -4.02 0.76 6.77
N ALA A 122 -5.17 0.13 7.00
CA ALA A 122 -6.15 0.59 7.98
C ALA A 122 -5.61 0.50 9.41
N ASP A 123 -5.07 -0.66 9.79
CA ASP A 123 -4.49 -0.89 11.13
C ASP A 123 -3.25 -0.01 11.34
N LEU A 124 -2.37 0.04 10.34
CA LEU A 124 -1.17 0.86 10.39
C LEU A 124 -1.52 2.34 10.59
N ARG A 125 -2.51 2.85 9.84
CA ARG A 125 -3.01 4.23 9.98
C ARG A 125 -3.58 4.47 11.38
N GLU A 126 -4.41 3.55 11.88
CA GLU A 126 -5.01 3.69 13.22
C GLU A 126 -3.94 3.73 14.31
N MET A 127 -2.95 2.83 14.26
CA MET A 127 -1.86 2.79 15.23
C MET A 127 -1.05 4.10 15.24
N PHE A 128 -0.70 4.61 14.06
CA PHE A 128 0.03 5.88 13.95
C PHE A 128 -0.82 7.07 14.41
N GLN A 129 -2.08 7.16 13.97
CA GLN A 129 -2.95 8.27 14.35
C GLN A 129 -3.27 8.26 15.85
N LYS A 130 -3.44 7.10 16.49
CA LYS A 130 -3.61 7.00 17.94
C LYS A 130 -2.39 7.47 18.71
N ARG A 131 -1.20 7.19 18.20
CA ARG A 131 0.06 7.51 18.88
C ARG A 131 0.52 8.96 18.66
N PHE A 132 0.40 9.46 17.46
CA PHE A 132 0.99 10.75 17.03
C PHE A 132 -0.06 11.80 16.65
N GLY A 133 -1.33 11.47 16.79
CA GLY A 133 -2.42 12.33 16.31
C GLY A 133 -2.64 12.19 14.81
N GLY A 134 -3.60 12.94 14.31
CA GLY A 134 -4.05 12.90 12.92
C GLY A 134 -5.48 12.42 12.81
N CYS A 135 -6.06 12.57 11.63
CA CYS A 135 -7.42 12.09 11.31
C CYS A 135 -7.62 12.01 9.81
N GLY A 136 -8.69 11.32 9.42
CA GLY A 136 -9.05 11.14 8.02
C GLY A 136 -8.30 10.00 7.34
N VAL A 137 -8.79 9.64 6.14
CA VAL A 137 -8.37 8.44 5.43
C VAL A 137 -7.16 8.67 4.51
N GLY A 138 -6.73 9.94 4.33
CA GLY A 138 -5.70 10.29 3.36
C GLY A 138 -6.21 10.29 1.93
N PHE A 139 -5.32 9.99 0.98
CA PHE A 139 -5.61 9.98 -0.45
C PHE A 139 -6.46 8.77 -0.87
N VAL A 140 -7.43 9.04 -1.75
CA VAL A 140 -8.31 8.04 -2.36
C VAL A 140 -8.40 8.33 -3.86
N THR A 141 -8.33 7.30 -4.70
CA THR A 141 -8.56 7.41 -6.14
C THR A 141 -10.00 7.84 -6.44
N ILE A 142 -10.26 8.45 -7.60
CA ILE A 142 -11.62 8.91 -7.99
C ILE A 142 -12.61 7.77 -8.02
N THR A 143 -12.21 6.61 -8.57
CA THR A 143 -13.03 5.39 -8.57
C THR A 143 -12.25 4.22 -7.99
N SER A 144 -12.93 3.23 -7.44
CA SER A 144 -12.31 2.00 -6.94
C SER A 144 -13.26 0.83 -7.09
N MET A 145 -12.77 -0.31 -7.60
CA MET A 145 -13.54 -1.55 -7.68
C MET A 145 -13.88 -2.11 -6.30
N THR A 146 -13.08 -1.80 -5.29
CA THR A 146 -13.24 -2.27 -3.90
C THR A 146 -13.92 -1.26 -2.99
N SER A 147 -14.50 -0.18 -3.53
CA SER A 147 -15.15 0.89 -2.75
C SER A 147 -16.22 0.37 -1.77
N GLY A 148 -16.96 -0.68 -2.15
CA GLY A 148 -17.97 -1.31 -1.29
C GLY A 148 -17.43 -2.15 -0.13
N TYR A 149 -16.15 -2.54 -0.20
CA TYR A 149 -15.47 -3.40 0.79
C TYR A 149 -14.50 -2.62 1.70
N ARG A 150 -14.21 -1.36 1.39
CA ARG A 150 -13.27 -0.55 2.15
C ARG A 150 -13.88 -0.12 3.49
N PRO A 151 -13.34 -0.53 4.65
CA PRO A 151 -13.94 -0.27 5.95
C PRO A 151 -13.68 1.15 6.48
N THR A 152 -12.68 1.85 5.94
CA THR A 152 -12.15 3.12 6.45
C THR A 152 -12.92 4.34 5.97
N VAL A 153 -13.59 4.25 4.80
CA VAL A 153 -14.35 5.35 4.22
C VAL A 153 -15.47 4.81 3.34
N ARG A 154 -16.62 5.47 3.33
CA ARG A 154 -17.64 5.22 2.30
C ARG A 154 -17.28 6.04 1.07
N HIS A 155 -17.17 5.37 -0.05
CA HIS A 155 -16.75 5.95 -1.32
C HIS A 155 -17.81 5.69 -2.38
N THR A 156 -18.40 6.76 -2.91
CA THR A 156 -19.38 6.70 -3.99
C THR A 156 -18.97 7.63 -5.12
N PHE A 157 -19.21 7.24 -6.34
CA PHE A 157 -18.82 7.99 -7.53
C PHE A 157 -19.71 7.63 -8.72
N GLY A 158 -19.72 8.49 -9.73
CA GLY A 158 -20.43 8.25 -10.99
C GLY A 158 -19.96 9.20 -12.08
N GLY A 159 -20.13 8.82 -13.34
CA GLY A 159 -19.80 9.66 -14.49
C GLY A 159 -18.31 9.74 -14.84
N TRP A 160 -17.51 8.71 -14.55
CA TRP A 160 -16.06 8.70 -14.82
C TRP A 160 -15.66 7.65 -15.85
N SER A 161 -14.68 7.99 -16.70
CA SER A 161 -13.86 7.01 -17.42
C SER A 161 -12.58 6.79 -16.64
N SER A 162 -12.37 5.56 -16.18
CA SER A 162 -11.18 5.16 -15.43
C SER A 162 -10.16 4.53 -16.35
N HIS A 163 -8.90 4.94 -16.19
CA HIS A 163 -7.76 4.41 -16.93
C HIS A 163 -6.69 3.96 -15.95
N SER A 164 -6.26 2.71 -16.06
CA SER A 164 -5.26 2.11 -15.19
C SER A 164 -4.05 1.67 -16.00
N VAL A 165 -2.85 1.80 -15.43
CA VAL A 165 -1.61 1.30 -16.05
C VAL A 165 -1.61 -0.23 -16.22
N MET A 166 -2.52 -0.93 -15.53
CA MET A 166 -2.74 -2.37 -15.69
C MET A 166 -3.57 -2.69 -16.94
N ASP A 167 -4.28 -1.70 -17.51
CA ASP A 167 -4.99 -1.79 -18.77
C ASP A 167 -4.06 -1.36 -19.92
N THR A 168 -3.42 -2.32 -20.56
CA THR A 168 -2.35 -2.05 -21.52
C THR A 168 -2.83 -1.52 -22.87
N VAL A 169 -4.12 -1.68 -23.20
CA VAL A 169 -4.66 -1.37 -24.54
C VAL A 169 -5.04 0.11 -24.70
N TYR A 170 -5.59 0.73 -23.65
CA TYR A 170 -6.15 2.08 -23.72
C TYR A 170 -5.52 3.07 -22.74
N PHE A 171 -4.37 2.72 -22.17
CA PHE A 171 -3.69 3.55 -21.18
C PHE A 171 -2.61 4.44 -21.81
N ASP A 172 -2.76 5.75 -21.66
CA ASP A 172 -1.74 6.72 -22.03
C ASP A 172 -0.78 6.96 -20.86
N ARG A 173 0.42 6.40 -20.94
CA ARG A 173 1.45 6.51 -19.89
C ARG A 173 1.86 7.94 -19.58
N LYS A 174 1.74 8.88 -20.53
CA LYS A 174 2.05 10.30 -20.31
C LYS A 174 1.06 10.99 -19.36
N LYS A 175 -0.12 10.39 -19.16
CA LYS A 175 -1.18 10.89 -18.29
C LYS A 175 -1.20 10.20 -16.93
N GLN A 176 -0.32 9.23 -16.71
CA GLN A 176 -0.29 8.41 -15.48
C GLN A 176 -0.08 9.29 -14.25
N GLY A 177 -1.00 9.20 -13.29
CA GLY A 177 -0.88 9.80 -11.96
C GLY A 177 -0.14 8.92 -10.97
N ILE A 178 0.07 9.43 -9.77
CA ILE A 178 0.82 8.76 -8.69
C ILE A 178 0.26 7.38 -8.32
N SER A 179 -1.06 7.20 -8.37
CA SER A 179 -1.74 5.92 -8.08
C SER A 179 -1.72 4.91 -9.23
N GLY A 180 -1.03 5.19 -10.33
CA GLY A 180 -1.09 4.38 -11.54
C GLY A 180 -2.34 4.60 -12.39
N HIS A 181 -3.17 5.58 -12.04
CA HIS A 181 -4.43 5.89 -12.71
C HIS A 181 -4.50 7.33 -13.18
N TYR A 182 -5.42 7.57 -14.14
CA TYR A 182 -6.03 8.87 -14.39
C TYR A 182 -7.51 8.70 -14.73
N PHE A 183 -8.29 9.74 -14.50
CA PHE A 183 -9.74 9.71 -14.64
C PHE A 183 -10.21 10.88 -15.49
N ILE A 184 -11.14 10.60 -16.42
CA ILE A 184 -11.74 11.60 -17.29
C ILE A 184 -13.22 11.71 -16.94
N PRO A 185 -13.71 12.93 -16.60
CA PRO A 185 -15.10 13.12 -16.26
C PRO A 185 -15.99 13.03 -17.49
N ARG A 186 -17.19 12.52 -17.29
CA ARG A 186 -18.33 12.59 -18.22
C ARG A 186 -19.35 13.58 -17.64
N SER A 187 -20.38 13.89 -18.39
CA SER A 187 -21.47 14.74 -17.91
C SER A 187 -22.04 14.22 -16.58
N GLY A 188 -22.16 15.11 -15.60
CA GLY A 188 -22.65 14.79 -14.26
C GLY A 188 -21.68 14.00 -13.38
N ALA A 189 -20.39 14.00 -13.72
CA ALA A 189 -19.37 13.31 -12.92
C ALA A 189 -19.32 13.83 -11.49
N TYR A 190 -19.26 12.89 -10.56
CA TYR A 190 -19.09 13.20 -9.13
C TYR A 190 -18.30 12.12 -8.41
N VAL A 191 -17.71 12.50 -7.28
CA VAL A 191 -17.12 11.61 -6.31
C VAL A 191 -17.41 12.12 -4.90
N GLU A 192 -17.79 11.22 -4.00
CA GLU A 192 -18.10 11.53 -2.61
C GLU A 192 -17.37 10.57 -1.68
N LEU A 193 -16.69 11.14 -0.68
CA LEU A 193 -16.17 10.40 0.46
C LEU A 193 -16.96 10.78 1.71
N ARG A 194 -17.24 9.77 2.53
CA ARG A 194 -17.84 9.96 3.86
C ARG A 194 -17.03 9.14 4.86
N GLY A 195 -16.55 9.83 5.90
CA GLY A 195 -15.84 9.22 7.01
C GLY A 195 -16.66 8.15 7.73
N GLN A 196 -15.98 7.23 8.36
CA GLN A 196 -16.56 6.15 9.15
C GLN A 196 -15.73 5.92 10.42
N ASN A 197 -16.40 5.63 11.53
CA ASN A 197 -15.75 5.30 12.81
C ASN A 197 -16.01 3.86 13.27
N LYS A 198 -16.57 3.02 12.41
CA LYS A 198 -16.84 1.61 12.75
C LYS A 198 -15.58 0.79 12.92
N TYR A 199 -14.56 1.10 12.12
CA TYR A 199 -13.28 0.40 12.14
C TYR A 199 -12.25 1.13 13.01
N ALA A 200 -12.10 2.45 12.80
CA ALA A 200 -11.13 3.28 13.52
C ALA A 200 -11.78 4.61 13.93
N SER A 201 -11.52 5.05 15.15
CA SER A 201 -12.20 6.18 15.79
C SER A 201 -11.90 7.55 15.17
N LEU A 202 -10.76 7.68 14.46
CA LEU A 202 -10.26 8.97 13.92
C LEU A 202 -10.56 9.15 12.43
N LEU A 203 -11.45 8.34 11.84
CA LEU A 203 -11.79 8.35 10.42
C LEU A 203 -13.18 8.91 10.12
N ASP A 204 -13.98 9.29 11.12
CA ASP A 204 -15.33 9.83 10.93
C ASP A 204 -15.34 11.27 10.43
N THR A 205 -14.34 12.07 10.84
CA THR A 205 -14.19 13.47 10.43
C THR A 205 -12.72 13.80 10.16
N CYS A 206 -12.51 14.78 9.30
CA CYS A 206 -11.19 15.37 9.05
C CYS A 206 -11.28 16.90 9.04
N GLN A 207 -10.16 17.56 8.86
CA GLN A 207 -10.07 19.02 8.90
C GLN A 207 -9.85 19.65 7.53
N GLN A 208 -9.44 18.84 6.55
CA GLN A 208 -9.20 19.26 5.17
C GLN A 208 -9.74 18.20 4.21
N ALA A 209 -10.30 18.64 3.09
CA ALA A 209 -10.58 17.75 1.96
C ALA A 209 -10.11 18.41 0.67
N SER A 210 -9.46 17.63 -0.18
CA SER A 210 -8.82 18.12 -1.40
C SER A 210 -9.19 17.24 -2.60
N ILE A 211 -9.17 17.82 -3.80
CA ILE A 211 -9.23 17.10 -5.08
C ILE A 211 -8.05 17.50 -5.94
N PHE A 212 -7.42 16.53 -6.62
CA PHE A 212 -6.21 16.72 -7.42
C PHE A 212 -6.51 16.47 -8.90
N PHE A 213 -6.12 17.42 -9.75
CA PHE A 213 -6.36 17.36 -11.18
C PHE A 213 -5.31 18.15 -11.98
N TYR A 214 -5.24 17.86 -13.28
CA TYR A 214 -4.45 18.60 -14.24
C TYR A 214 -5.36 19.06 -15.38
N ASN A 215 -5.41 20.35 -15.65
CA ASN A 215 -6.29 20.91 -16.66
C ASN A 215 -5.54 21.77 -17.68
N ARG A 216 -5.83 21.58 -18.94
CA ARG A 216 -5.32 22.40 -20.06
C ARG A 216 -6.25 23.53 -20.43
N ASP A 217 -7.51 23.43 -20.01
CA ASP A 217 -8.55 24.43 -20.21
C ASP A 217 -9.16 24.82 -18.85
N SER A 218 -10.07 25.78 -18.85
CA SER A 218 -10.77 26.17 -17.63
C SER A 218 -11.58 24.99 -17.08
N VAL A 219 -11.60 24.85 -15.76
CA VAL A 219 -12.37 23.85 -15.04
C VAL A 219 -13.32 24.51 -14.06
N GLN A 220 -14.53 24.00 -13.96
CA GLN A 220 -15.52 24.38 -12.96
C GLN A 220 -15.92 23.15 -12.17
N LEU A 221 -15.71 23.21 -10.86
CA LEU A 221 -16.03 22.17 -9.90
C LEU A 221 -16.91 22.75 -8.80
N SER A 222 -17.75 21.92 -8.22
CA SER A 222 -18.45 22.27 -7.01
C SER A 222 -18.15 21.28 -5.88
N ALA A 223 -18.05 21.82 -4.65
CA ALA A 223 -17.81 21.05 -3.45
C ALA A 223 -18.96 21.21 -2.47
N ARG A 224 -19.47 20.09 -1.95
CA ARG A 224 -20.45 20.07 -0.88
C ARG A 224 -19.89 19.34 0.34
N VAL A 225 -19.68 20.10 1.42
CA VAL A 225 -19.22 19.58 2.70
C VAL A 225 -20.43 19.19 3.56
N ASN A 226 -20.42 17.96 4.06
CA ASN A 226 -21.50 17.42 4.89
C ASN A 226 -22.85 17.51 4.15
N ARG A 227 -23.84 18.16 4.79
CA ARG A 227 -25.18 18.45 4.23
C ARG A 227 -25.36 19.93 3.90
N GLY A 228 -24.22 20.70 3.86
CA GLY A 228 -24.24 22.11 3.59
C GLY A 228 -24.52 22.45 2.12
N GLU A 229 -24.47 23.73 1.81
CA GLU A 229 -24.61 24.22 0.45
C GLU A 229 -23.39 23.86 -0.40
N SER A 230 -23.61 23.76 -1.71
CA SER A 230 -22.55 23.54 -2.69
C SER A 230 -21.83 24.86 -2.97
N ARG A 231 -20.50 24.82 -2.92
CA ARG A 231 -19.65 25.98 -3.26
C ARG A 231 -18.94 25.68 -4.59
N SER A 232 -19.05 26.62 -5.54
CA SER A 232 -18.42 26.52 -6.85
C SER A 232 -17.00 27.08 -6.85
N TYR A 233 -16.14 26.47 -7.66
CA TYR A 233 -14.74 26.84 -7.89
C TYR A 233 -14.50 26.88 -9.40
N SER A 234 -13.87 27.96 -9.87
CA SER A 234 -13.48 28.10 -11.28
C SER A 234 -11.99 28.39 -11.33
N LEU A 235 -11.25 27.57 -12.08
CA LEU A 235 -9.81 27.72 -12.27
C LEU A 235 -9.50 27.82 -13.76
N GLY A 236 -8.54 28.69 -14.09
CA GLY A 236 -7.99 28.79 -15.44
C GLY A 236 -7.14 27.58 -15.81
N ALA A 237 -6.77 27.50 -17.08
CA ALA A 237 -5.82 26.49 -17.58
C ALA A 237 -4.49 26.56 -16.82
N SER A 238 -3.91 25.40 -16.57
CA SER A 238 -2.61 25.27 -15.91
C SER A 238 -1.77 24.17 -16.58
N GLY A 239 -0.46 24.40 -16.66
CA GLY A 239 0.52 23.39 -17.06
C GLY A 239 1.00 22.51 -15.88
N HIS A 240 0.39 22.66 -14.70
CA HIS A 240 0.79 22.00 -13.46
C HIS A 240 -0.38 21.25 -12.81
N LEU A 241 -0.04 20.29 -11.96
CA LEU A 241 -1.00 19.64 -11.07
C LEU A 241 -1.63 20.70 -10.16
N GLN A 242 -2.94 20.75 -10.14
CA GLN A 242 -3.69 21.64 -9.28
C GLN A 242 -4.38 20.88 -8.16
N LYS A 243 -4.64 21.61 -7.07
CA LYS A 243 -5.40 21.13 -5.92
C LYS A 243 -6.44 22.19 -5.52
N ILE A 244 -7.70 21.80 -5.39
CA ILE A 244 -8.69 22.57 -4.66
C ILE A 244 -8.81 21.94 -3.27
N GLN A 245 -8.76 22.79 -2.24
CA GLN A 245 -8.85 22.34 -0.84
C GLN A 245 -9.96 23.13 -0.12
N VAL A 246 -10.75 22.41 0.64
CA VAL A 246 -11.73 22.97 1.59
C VAL A 246 -11.30 22.63 3.02
N ASN A 247 -11.52 23.57 3.93
CA ASN A 247 -11.15 23.45 5.34
C ASN A 247 -12.41 23.50 6.21
N GLY A 248 -12.39 22.79 7.35
CA GLY A 248 -13.47 22.78 8.33
C GLY A 248 -13.60 21.40 8.98
N ARG A 249 -14.65 21.19 9.77
CA ARG A 249 -15.00 19.85 10.26
C ARG A 249 -15.77 19.10 9.17
N ILE A 250 -15.12 18.15 8.54
CA ILE A 250 -15.59 17.45 7.34
C ILE A 250 -15.85 15.98 7.65
N GLY A 251 -17.12 15.60 7.77
CA GLY A 251 -17.56 14.22 7.87
C GLY A 251 -17.87 13.60 6.50
N SER A 252 -18.19 14.43 5.51
CA SER A 252 -18.30 14.02 4.11
C SER A 252 -17.97 15.17 3.17
N ILE A 253 -17.42 14.81 2.02
CA ILE A 253 -17.12 15.72 0.92
C ILE A 253 -17.60 15.13 -0.40
N ARG A 254 -18.41 15.89 -1.13
CA ARG A 254 -18.80 15.58 -2.50
C ARG A 254 -18.23 16.62 -3.44
N TRP A 255 -17.44 16.16 -4.39
CA TRP A 255 -16.98 16.94 -5.52
C TRP A 255 -17.83 16.60 -6.74
N SER A 256 -18.35 17.61 -7.43
CA SER A 256 -19.06 17.45 -8.69
C SER A 256 -18.35 18.26 -9.78
N VAL A 257 -18.35 17.72 -11.00
CA VAL A 257 -17.72 18.36 -12.14
C VAL A 257 -18.80 19.07 -12.94
N ASP A 258 -18.76 20.40 -12.93
CA ASP A 258 -19.74 21.23 -13.65
C ASP A 258 -19.25 21.43 -15.10
N ARG A 259 -17.93 21.70 -15.28
CA ARG A 259 -17.27 21.78 -16.60
C ARG A 259 -15.80 21.40 -16.46
N ALA A 260 -15.32 20.51 -17.33
CA ALA A 260 -13.91 20.07 -17.30
C ALA A 260 -13.46 19.53 -18.64
N ASP A 261 -13.32 20.41 -19.63
CA ASP A 261 -12.74 20.07 -20.92
C ASP A 261 -11.24 19.84 -20.75
N SER A 262 -10.66 18.83 -21.41
CA SER A 262 -9.21 18.50 -21.38
C SER A 262 -8.62 18.39 -19.97
N THR A 263 -9.40 17.90 -18.99
CA THR A 263 -8.99 17.78 -17.59
C THR A 263 -8.82 16.32 -17.20
N LEU A 264 -7.72 16.02 -16.50
CA LEU A 264 -7.43 14.71 -15.91
C LEU A 264 -7.52 14.82 -14.41
N PHE A 265 -8.26 13.93 -13.77
CA PHE A 265 -8.35 13.82 -12.32
C PHE A 265 -7.52 12.66 -11.83
N TYR A 266 -6.96 12.78 -10.62
CA TYR A 266 -6.07 11.76 -10.05
C TYR A 266 -6.58 11.18 -8.76
N GLY A 267 -7.28 11.96 -7.94
CA GLY A 267 -7.83 11.51 -6.67
C GLY A 267 -8.27 12.66 -5.80
N LEU A 268 -8.69 12.31 -4.62
CA LEU A 268 -9.11 13.23 -3.57
C LEU A 268 -8.55 12.77 -2.24
N ALA A 269 -8.55 13.66 -1.23
CA ALA A 269 -8.05 13.33 0.09
C ALA A 269 -8.97 13.88 1.18
N MET A 270 -9.00 13.17 2.32
CA MET A 270 -9.55 13.65 3.59
C MET A 270 -8.44 13.58 4.65
N ASP A 271 -7.97 14.73 5.08
CA ASP A 271 -6.74 14.88 5.87
C ASP A 271 -6.98 15.64 7.18
N GLY A 272 -6.17 15.29 8.20
CA GLY A 272 -5.93 16.17 9.35
C GLY A 272 -5.03 17.35 8.97
N LYS A 273 -5.01 18.40 9.81
CA LYS A 273 -4.06 19.51 9.71
C LYS A 273 -2.75 19.23 10.43
N GLN A 274 -2.72 18.22 11.28
CA GLN A 274 -1.57 17.84 12.09
C GLN A 274 -1.58 16.32 12.34
N GLY A 275 -0.46 15.77 12.79
CA GLY A 275 -0.31 14.35 13.07
C GLY A 275 0.00 13.54 11.81
N ILE A 276 -0.45 12.30 11.77
CA ILE A 276 -0.14 11.36 10.69
C ILE A 276 -1.23 11.34 9.62
N ILE A 277 -0.79 11.40 8.38
CA ILE A 277 -1.58 11.04 7.20
C ILE A 277 -0.92 9.84 6.53
N LEU A 278 -1.70 8.80 6.26
CA LEU A 278 -1.24 7.62 5.54
C LEU A 278 -2.08 7.42 4.28
N ASP A 279 -1.42 7.49 3.13
CA ASP A 279 -2.02 7.30 1.82
C ASP A 279 -1.83 5.88 1.33
N ASN A 280 -2.88 5.31 0.76
CA ASN A 280 -2.86 3.97 0.19
C ASN A 280 -2.91 4.07 -1.34
N PHE A 281 -1.79 3.70 -1.99
CA PHE A 281 -1.65 3.62 -3.44
C PHE A 281 -1.63 2.16 -3.91
N SER A 282 -2.67 1.41 -3.53
CA SER A 282 -2.83 0.03 -3.98
C SER A 282 -3.13 -0.03 -5.48
N LEU A 283 -2.50 -0.99 -6.15
CA LEU A 283 -2.72 -1.27 -7.57
C LEU A 283 -2.75 -2.78 -7.79
N ARG A 284 -3.96 -3.35 -7.90
CA ARG A 284 -4.19 -4.79 -8.07
C ARG A 284 -3.37 -5.37 -9.21
N GLY A 285 -2.68 -6.49 -8.95
CA GLY A 285 -1.85 -7.18 -9.93
C GLY A 285 -0.49 -6.52 -10.21
N SER A 286 -0.18 -5.39 -9.56
CA SER A 286 1.09 -4.70 -9.74
C SER A 286 2.25 -5.48 -9.12
N SER A 287 3.40 -5.40 -9.79
CA SER A 287 4.69 -5.87 -9.27
C SER A 287 5.59 -4.71 -8.80
N GLY A 288 5.08 -3.48 -8.76
CA GLY A 288 5.86 -2.28 -8.48
C GLY A 288 6.59 -1.69 -9.71
N LEU A 289 6.77 -2.47 -10.77
CA LEU A 289 7.53 -2.03 -11.95
C LEU A 289 6.88 -0.87 -12.71
N SER A 290 5.57 -0.71 -12.58
CA SER A 290 4.82 0.38 -13.22
C SER A 290 5.16 1.76 -12.65
N LEU A 291 5.72 1.84 -11.44
CA LEU A 291 6.12 3.10 -10.81
C LEU A 291 7.17 3.87 -11.63
N ARG A 292 8.11 3.16 -12.27
CA ARG A 292 9.12 3.79 -13.16
C ARG A 292 8.53 4.50 -14.38
N GLY A 293 7.29 4.18 -14.74
CA GLY A 293 6.57 4.75 -15.88
C GLY A 293 5.78 6.02 -15.58
N ILE A 294 5.66 6.41 -14.32
CA ILE A 294 4.99 7.66 -13.93
C ILE A 294 5.86 8.84 -14.39
N PRO A 295 5.30 9.83 -15.10
CA PRO A 295 6.10 10.98 -15.52
C PRO A 295 6.78 11.69 -14.33
N ARG A 296 8.11 11.95 -14.42
CA ARG A 296 8.86 12.63 -13.36
C ARG A 296 8.23 13.97 -12.96
N GLN A 297 7.78 14.74 -13.94
CA GLN A 297 7.10 16.01 -13.67
C GLN A 297 5.84 15.80 -12.82
N MET A 298 5.06 14.76 -13.09
CA MET A 298 3.85 14.45 -12.30
C MET A 298 4.21 14.11 -10.85
N LEU A 299 5.21 13.26 -10.60
CA LEU A 299 5.63 12.92 -9.25
C LEU A 299 6.21 14.12 -8.50
N ARG A 300 7.01 14.95 -9.14
CA ARG A 300 7.56 16.18 -8.53
C ARG A 300 6.45 17.17 -8.17
N GLN A 301 5.48 17.37 -9.05
CA GLN A 301 4.31 18.21 -8.78
C GLN A 301 3.43 17.64 -7.68
N PHE A 302 3.33 16.30 -7.59
CA PHE A 302 2.68 15.66 -6.44
C PHE A 302 3.46 15.92 -5.16
N ASN A 303 4.78 15.81 -5.18
CA ASN A 303 5.63 16.10 -4.01
C ASN A 303 5.49 17.56 -3.55
N GLU A 304 5.36 18.51 -4.46
CA GLU A 304 5.09 19.94 -4.13
C GLU A 304 3.74 20.13 -3.42
N GLN A 305 2.70 19.40 -3.86
CA GLN A 305 1.34 19.52 -3.32
C GLN A 305 1.09 18.64 -2.09
N ARG A 306 1.83 17.54 -1.99
CA ARG A 306 1.65 16.48 -0.99
C ARG A 306 2.99 15.77 -0.73
N PRO A 307 3.95 16.45 -0.04
CA PRO A 307 5.24 15.86 0.28
C PRO A 307 5.09 14.67 1.21
N TYR A 308 5.98 13.68 1.06
CA TYR A 308 6.02 12.48 1.91
C TYR A 308 7.31 12.43 2.70
N ASP A 309 7.21 12.01 3.97
CA ASP A 309 8.35 11.74 4.86
C ASP A 309 8.79 10.28 4.78
N LEU A 310 7.87 9.38 4.43
CA LEU A 310 8.14 7.95 4.25
C LEU A 310 7.36 7.41 3.06
N ILE A 311 8.04 6.62 2.24
CA ILE A 311 7.45 5.80 1.18
C ILE A 311 7.68 4.34 1.53
N ILE A 312 6.59 3.57 1.67
CA ILE A 312 6.62 2.13 1.89
C ILE A 312 6.27 1.43 0.58
N LEU A 313 7.05 0.42 0.20
CA LEU A 313 6.82 -0.40 -1.00
C LEU A 313 6.50 -1.84 -0.56
N GLU A 314 5.29 -2.32 -0.86
CA GLU A 314 4.82 -3.67 -0.58
C GLU A 314 4.49 -4.37 -1.90
N TYR A 315 5.38 -5.24 -2.37
CA TYR A 315 5.25 -5.95 -3.63
C TYR A 315 5.91 -7.33 -3.55
N GLY A 316 5.53 -8.22 -4.46
CA GLY A 316 6.21 -9.50 -4.63
C GLY A 316 5.26 -10.65 -4.96
N LEU A 317 4.06 -10.66 -4.41
CA LEU A 317 3.11 -11.77 -4.60
C LEU A 317 2.71 -11.98 -6.06
N ASN A 318 2.67 -10.92 -6.87
CA ASN A 318 2.42 -11.00 -8.31
C ASN A 318 3.66 -11.39 -9.13
N VAL A 319 4.80 -11.57 -8.48
CA VAL A 319 6.09 -11.97 -9.09
C VAL A 319 6.47 -13.39 -8.68
N ALA A 320 6.15 -13.74 -7.44
CA ALA A 320 6.47 -15.05 -6.87
C ALA A 320 5.82 -16.19 -7.67
N THR A 321 6.63 -17.17 -8.04
CA THR A 321 6.18 -18.42 -8.67
C THR A 321 6.64 -19.60 -7.84
N GLU A 322 5.96 -20.74 -7.92
CA GLU A 322 6.21 -21.93 -7.09
C GLU A 322 7.70 -22.34 -7.10
N ARG A 323 8.32 -22.34 -8.28
CA ARG A 323 9.72 -22.72 -8.47
C ARG A 323 10.60 -21.57 -8.97
N GLY A 324 10.24 -20.33 -8.60
CA GLY A 324 10.97 -19.14 -9.03
C GLY A 324 12.40 -19.14 -8.51
N ARG A 325 13.38 -19.23 -9.43
CA ARG A 325 14.81 -19.26 -9.09
C ARG A 325 15.54 -18.00 -9.51
N ASN A 326 15.07 -17.32 -10.55
CA ASN A 326 15.71 -16.13 -11.11
C ASN A 326 14.73 -14.97 -11.17
N TYR A 327 15.03 -13.88 -10.48
CA TYR A 327 14.27 -12.65 -10.44
C TYR A 327 15.11 -11.43 -10.90
N ASP A 328 16.19 -11.63 -11.69
CA ASP A 328 17.09 -10.56 -12.15
C ASP A 328 16.36 -9.44 -12.88
N ASN A 329 15.41 -9.78 -13.76
CA ASN A 329 14.61 -8.79 -14.47
C ASN A 329 13.72 -7.98 -13.54
N TYR A 330 13.17 -8.63 -12.52
CA TYR A 330 12.42 -7.95 -11.47
C TYR A 330 13.31 -7.02 -10.66
N GLN A 331 14.48 -7.49 -10.22
CA GLN A 331 15.46 -6.68 -9.50
C GLN A 331 15.84 -5.42 -10.29
N LYS A 332 16.29 -5.55 -11.54
CA LYS A 332 16.63 -4.42 -12.42
C LYS A 332 15.48 -3.44 -12.58
N GLY A 333 14.27 -3.96 -12.74
CA GLY A 333 13.07 -3.14 -12.91
C GLY A 333 12.67 -2.38 -11.65
N LEU A 334 12.75 -3.03 -10.48
CA LEU A 334 12.39 -2.40 -9.21
C LEU A 334 13.46 -1.41 -8.74
N LEU A 335 14.74 -1.70 -8.96
CA LEU A 335 15.83 -0.72 -8.77
C LEU A 335 15.59 0.55 -9.57
N THR A 336 15.19 0.43 -10.83
CA THR A 336 14.84 1.58 -11.67
C THR A 336 13.66 2.36 -11.08
N ALA A 337 12.64 1.68 -10.56
CA ALA A 337 11.47 2.31 -9.95
C ALA A 337 11.84 3.03 -8.65
N ILE A 338 12.65 2.42 -7.79
CA ILE A 338 13.12 3.03 -6.53
C ILE A 338 13.96 4.27 -6.81
N ASN A 339 14.91 4.21 -7.72
CA ASN A 339 15.72 5.37 -8.08
C ASN A 339 14.87 6.51 -8.66
N HIS A 340 13.85 6.18 -9.45
CA HIS A 340 12.87 7.14 -9.95
C HIS A 340 12.09 7.84 -8.81
N LEU A 341 11.69 7.10 -7.78
CA LEU A 341 11.04 7.67 -6.59
C LEU A 341 12.02 8.53 -5.79
N LYS A 342 13.27 8.10 -5.56
CA LYS A 342 14.31 8.89 -4.86
C LYS A 342 14.54 10.24 -5.54
N GLU A 343 14.60 10.28 -6.87
CA GLU A 343 14.76 11.52 -7.64
C GLU A 343 13.57 12.47 -7.51
N CYS A 344 12.36 11.94 -7.32
CA CYS A 344 11.13 12.73 -7.28
C CYS A 344 10.70 13.12 -5.85
N PHE A 345 11.10 12.35 -4.84
CA PHE A 345 10.81 12.54 -3.42
C PHE A 345 12.11 12.52 -2.60
N PRO A 346 13.04 13.50 -2.82
CA PRO A 346 14.38 13.43 -2.22
C PRO A 346 14.42 13.55 -0.70
N GLN A 347 13.33 13.98 -0.08
CA GLN A 347 13.22 14.12 1.39
C GLN A 347 12.60 12.88 2.05
N ALA A 348 12.02 11.96 1.28
CA ALA A 348 11.35 10.80 1.83
C ALA A 348 12.33 9.65 2.12
N GLY A 349 12.23 9.06 3.32
CA GLY A 349 12.77 7.74 3.56
C GLY A 349 12.03 6.70 2.72
N ILE A 350 12.71 5.63 2.27
CA ILE A 350 12.08 4.54 1.53
C ILE A 350 12.28 3.24 2.28
N LEU A 351 11.18 2.52 2.52
CA LEU A 351 11.14 1.21 3.16
C LEU A 351 10.56 0.18 2.19
N LEU A 352 11.34 -0.83 1.85
CA LEU A 352 10.87 -1.98 1.07
C LEU A 352 10.46 -3.10 2.04
N LEU A 353 9.20 -3.54 1.97
CA LEU A 353 8.75 -4.75 2.65
C LEU A 353 9.06 -5.97 1.78
N SER A 354 9.49 -7.06 2.38
CA SER A 354 9.56 -8.33 1.65
C SER A 354 8.17 -8.80 1.24
N VAL A 355 8.11 -9.69 0.25
CA VAL A 355 6.91 -10.48 0.01
C VAL A 355 6.54 -11.24 1.30
N GLY A 356 5.23 -11.31 1.60
CA GLY A 356 4.70 -12.15 2.67
C GLY A 356 4.74 -13.63 2.31
N ASP A 357 4.28 -14.48 3.23
CA ASP A 357 4.20 -15.92 2.97
C ASP A 357 3.15 -16.23 1.89
N ARG A 358 3.48 -17.21 1.07
CA ARG A 358 2.60 -17.79 0.08
C ARG A 358 2.85 -19.28 -0.01
N ASP A 359 1.84 -20.05 0.35
CA ASP A 359 1.89 -21.50 0.35
C ASP A 359 1.51 -22.11 -0.99
N TYR A 360 2.01 -23.30 -1.21
CA TYR A 360 1.54 -24.24 -2.22
C TYR A 360 1.14 -25.56 -1.55
N LYS A 361 0.30 -26.30 -2.24
CA LYS A 361 -0.17 -27.59 -1.76
C LYS A 361 0.70 -28.70 -2.34
N THR A 362 1.34 -29.51 -1.48
CA THR A 362 2.14 -30.65 -1.90
C THR A 362 1.26 -31.78 -2.47
N GLU A 363 1.86 -32.79 -3.09
CA GLU A 363 1.15 -33.99 -3.56
C GLU A 363 0.46 -34.75 -2.43
N THR A 364 1.01 -34.68 -1.22
CA THR A 364 0.42 -35.27 0.00
C THR A 364 -0.69 -34.41 0.59
N GLY A 365 -0.90 -33.19 0.07
CA GLY A 365 -1.95 -32.28 0.50
C GLY A 365 -1.54 -31.31 1.60
N ASP A 366 -0.28 -31.35 2.05
CA ASP A 366 0.26 -30.43 3.05
C ASP A 366 0.47 -29.03 2.44
N LEU A 367 0.28 -27.99 3.24
CA LEU A 367 0.65 -26.62 2.87
C LEU A 367 2.11 -26.39 3.23
N ARG A 368 2.86 -25.83 2.30
CA ARG A 368 4.28 -25.45 2.50
C ARG A 368 4.56 -24.13 1.81
N THR A 369 5.41 -23.34 2.43
CA THR A 369 5.91 -22.10 1.82
C THR A 369 6.49 -22.37 0.43
N MET A 370 6.09 -21.57 -0.53
CA MET A 370 6.54 -21.65 -1.91
C MET A 370 8.05 -21.38 -2.01
N PRO A 371 8.89 -22.29 -2.53
CA PRO A 371 10.35 -22.07 -2.62
C PRO A 371 10.72 -20.75 -3.32
N GLY A 372 9.94 -20.36 -4.33
CA GLY A 372 10.13 -19.09 -5.04
C GLY A 372 9.97 -17.85 -4.16
N VAL A 373 9.20 -17.92 -3.06
CA VAL A 373 9.07 -16.83 -2.08
C VAL A 373 10.38 -16.58 -1.36
N LYS A 374 11.03 -17.63 -0.82
CA LYS A 374 12.31 -17.51 -0.11
C LYS A 374 13.41 -16.94 -1.03
N ASN A 375 13.41 -17.33 -2.31
CA ASN A 375 14.31 -16.75 -3.30
C ASN A 375 14.00 -15.27 -3.57
N LEU A 376 12.73 -14.92 -3.74
CA LEU A 376 12.32 -13.54 -4.01
C LEU A 376 12.68 -12.59 -2.86
N ILE A 377 12.54 -13.04 -1.60
CA ILE A 377 12.95 -12.26 -0.41
C ILE A 377 14.43 -11.88 -0.50
N ARG A 378 15.32 -12.80 -0.88
CA ARG A 378 16.74 -12.50 -1.07
C ARG A 378 16.99 -11.46 -2.16
N TYR A 379 16.27 -11.56 -3.27
CA TYR A 379 16.33 -10.54 -4.32
C TYR A 379 15.84 -9.18 -3.83
N GLN A 380 14.76 -9.14 -3.04
CA GLN A 380 14.24 -7.90 -2.46
C GLN A 380 15.23 -7.29 -1.46
N GLN A 381 15.91 -8.10 -0.67
CA GLN A 381 16.98 -7.65 0.24
C GLN A 381 18.17 -7.09 -0.56
N ASN A 382 18.58 -7.74 -1.67
CA ASN A 382 19.60 -7.22 -2.56
C ASN A 382 19.19 -5.90 -3.23
N ILE A 383 17.93 -5.77 -3.62
CA ILE A 383 17.37 -4.50 -4.15
C ILE A 383 17.51 -3.38 -3.13
N ALA A 384 17.16 -3.64 -1.87
CA ALA A 384 17.29 -2.64 -0.81
C ALA A 384 18.74 -2.24 -0.59
N ALA A 385 19.65 -3.21 -0.54
CA ALA A 385 21.09 -2.98 -0.37
C ALA A 385 21.69 -2.20 -1.55
N GLU A 386 21.39 -2.57 -2.79
CA GLU A 386 21.90 -1.94 -4.00
C GLU A 386 21.34 -0.51 -4.19
N SER A 387 20.06 -0.30 -3.83
CA SER A 387 19.45 1.02 -3.91
C SER A 387 19.71 1.91 -2.69
N GLY A 388 20.32 1.37 -1.63
CA GLY A 388 20.60 2.10 -0.39
C GLY A 388 19.34 2.62 0.28
N ILE A 389 18.41 1.71 0.61
CA ILE A 389 17.14 2.00 1.30
C ILE A 389 16.95 1.05 2.48
N ALA A 390 15.92 1.31 3.28
CA ALA A 390 15.54 0.41 4.36
C ALA A 390 14.76 -0.80 3.83
N PHE A 391 14.90 -1.94 4.54
CA PHE A 391 14.24 -3.19 4.25
C PHE A 391 13.61 -3.79 5.53
N TRP A 392 12.45 -4.39 5.40
CA TRP A 392 11.82 -5.13 6.49
C TRP A 392 11.32 -6.47 6.00
N ASN A 393 11.80 -7.55 6.65
CA ASN A 393 11.43 -8.91 6.28
C ASN A 393 10.06 -9.26 6.85
N MET A 394 9.01 -8.94 6.09
CA MET A 394 7.62 -9.21 6.48
C MET A 394 7.35 -10.72 6.61
N PHE A 395 7.93 -11.55 5.75
CA PHE A 395 7.81 -13.00 5.82
C PHE A 395 8.27 -13.53 7.19
N GLU A 396 9.47 -13.13 7.63
CA GLU A 396 10.01 -13.52 8.93
C GLU A 396 9.17 -12.97 10.09
N ALA A 397 8.68 -11.73 9.98
CA ALA A 397 7.81 -11.14 10.98
C ALA A 397 6.45 -11.85 11.11
N MET A 398 6.00 -12.55 10.08
CA MET A 398 4.79 -13.37 10.07
C MET A 398 5.02 -14.79 10.65
N GLY A 399 6.24 -15.16 10.97
CA GLY A 399 6.61 -16.47 11.52
C GLY A 399 7.35 -17.38 10.53
N GLY A 400 7.59 -16.93 9.31
CA GLY A 400 8.49 -17.57 8.34
C GLY A 400 7.93 -18.77 7.62
#